data_e093036855078a4f0c6ae23ad7050524
#
_entry.id   e093036855078a4f0c6ae23ad7050524
#
_cell.length_a   1.000
_cell.length_b   1.000
_cell.length_c   1.000
_cell.angle_alpha   90.00
_cell.angle_beta   90.00
_cell.angle_gamma   90.00
#
_symmetry.space_group_name_H-M   'P 1'
#
loop_
_entity.id
_entity.type
_entity.pdbx_description
1 polymer ?
#
loop_
_entity_poly.entity_id
_entity_poly.type
_entity_poly.pdbx_seq_one_letter_code
_entity_poly.pdbx_strand_id
1 'polypeptide(L)'
;MVINASCTVDEAFAEAAKCTADTLGAALALYDDTIRQVYSLDPQDQAKDHLGDAVTVRGMLEGNAIHVASVQMFSEVGLRADQKAPDFSALDQFGRTQTLETLRGSKGTVLLFYRSADWCPYCKGQLIQLQAAKERFEKQGIKLAGISYDSVEILKYFSERRKIDFPLLSDPDSKIIREYQVPNAKAVGPNAGMARPGYFFIDAEGMIREKFFEAKYRERLTGNTLLSKLFPELGEEVTDTAVAPHLQLSVEQSDRVAVPGNLVTLTAEVRLPPDVHVYAPATKGYKSVKLVINSLPDYELRQASYPSGRTLYLPAIKERVPVFEGTFRIRQELKVNSMAEFSGALGADGKQVSINGNSEYQACDSKICFLPASVPVEWKLQVVPLDRQRAPEEIRHK
;
A
#
# COMPACT_ATOMS: atom_id res chain seq x y z
N MET A 1 13.74 -7.94 -12.06
CA MET A 1 14.64 -6.89 -11.52
C MET A 1 14.70 -5.74 -12.53
N VAL A 2 14.67 -4.50 -12.07
CA VAL A 2 14.88 -3.32 -12.93
C VAL A 2 16.37 -3.13 -13.15
N ILE A 3 16.78 -3.01 -14.41
CA ILE A 3 18.18 -2.86 -14.86
C ILE A 3 18.31 -1.71 -15.86
N ASN A 4 19.55 -1.32 -16.17
CA ASN A 4 19.83 -0.45 -17.30
C ASN A 4 19.50 -1.17 -18.62
N ALA A 5 18.75 -0.51 -19.51
CA ALA A 5 18.35 -1.10 -20.79
C ALA A 5 19.50 -1.39 -21.76
N SER A 6 20.69 -0.86 -21.48
CA SER A 6 21.93 -1.15 -22.24
C SER A 6 22.57 -2.49 -21.87
N CYS A 7 22.13 -3.12 -20.76
CA CYS A 7 22.67 -4.42 -20.34
C CYS A 7 22.11 -5.58 -21.17
N THR A 8 22.97 -6.50 -21.50
CA THR A 8 22.58 -7.78 -22.11
C THR A 8 22.02 -8.74 -21.07
N VAL A 9 21.32 -9.77 -21.53
CA VAL A 9 20.79 -10.85 -20.64
C VAL A 9 21.93 -11.53 -19.86
N ASP A 10 23.07 -11.77 -20.52
CA ASP A 10 24.23 -12.45 -19.91
C ASP A 10 24.87 -11.57 -18.83
N GLU A 11 25.00 -10.27 -19.06
CA GLU A 11 25.51 -9.32 -18.06
C GLU A 11 24.55 -9.19 -16.87
N ALA A 12 23.24 -9.12 -17.11
CA ALA A 12 22.23 -9.07 -16.04
C ALA A 12 22.25 -10.33 -15.17
N PHE A 13 22.54 -11.48 -15.77
CA PHE A 13 22.66 -12.75 -15.06
C PHE A 13 23.99 -12.90 -14.30
N ALA A 14 25.12 -12.57 -14.94
CA ALA A 14 26.44 -12.80 -14.36
C ALA A 14 26.93 -11.66 -13.45
N GLU A 15 26.59 -10.43 -13.76
CA GLU A 15 27.12 -9.21 -13.11
C GLU A 15 26.00 -8.18 -12.82
N ALA A 16 24.93 -8.59 -12.16
CA ALA A 16 23.77 -7.74 -11.87
C ALA A 16 24.15 -6.36 -11.29
N ALA A 17 25.21 -6.28 -10.48
CA ALA A 17 25.69 -5.04 -9.91
C ALA A 17 26.12 -3.98 -10.95
N LYS A 18 26.63 -4.39 -12.11
CA LYS A 18 26.95 -3.45 -13.20
C LYS A 18 25.69 -2.90 -13.86
N CYS A 19 24.68 -3.75 -14.00
CA CYS A 19 23.42 -3.40 -14.63
C CYS A 19 22.50 -2.57 -13.74
N THR A 20 22.84 -2.43 -12.47
CA THR A 20 22.08 -1.64 -11.47
C THR A 20 22.83 -0.40 -10.99
N ALA A 21 24.00 -0.11 -11.58
CA ALA A 21 24.70 1.13 -11.30
C ALA A 21 23.87 2.34 -11.80
N ASP A 22 23.71 3.34 -10.93
CA ASP A 22 23.00 4.56 -11.30
C ASP A 22 23.78 5.31 -12.38
N THR A 23 23.25 5.31 -13.58
CA THR A 23 23.81 6.03 -14.73
C THR A 23 22.83 7.11 -15.14
N LEU A 24 23.18 8.36 -14.92
CA LEU A 24 22.33 9.52 -15.14
C LEU A 24 21.72 9.50 -16.56
N GLY A 25 20.38 9.36 -16.65
CA GLY A 25 19.66 9.38 -17.91
C GLY A 25 19.63 8.05 -18.68
N ALA A 26 20.13 6.95 -18.11
CA ALA A 26 20.00 5.63 -18.72
C ALA A 26 18.53 5.19 -18.80
N ALA A 27 18.12 4.64 -19.94
CA ALA A 27 16.85 3.97 -20.06
C ALA A 27 16.82 2.72 -19.17
N LEU A 28 15.65 2.39 -18.62
CA LEU A 28 15.44 1.23 -17.73
C LEU A 28 14.72 0.10 -18.47
N ALA A 29 15.00 -1.12 -18.05
CA ALA A 29 14.37 -2.32 -18.55
C ALA A 29 14.04 -3.28 -17.40
N LEU A 30 13.10 -4.20 -17.61
CA LEU A 30 12.83 -5.31 -16.71
C LEU A 30 13.62 -6.54 -17.16
N TYR A 31 14.45 -7.06 -16.27
CA TYR A 31 15.07 -8.38 -16.44
C TYR A 31 14.24 -9.43 -15.69
N ASP A 32 13.72 -10.41 -16.43
CA ASP A 32 13.07 -11.60 -15.87
C ASP A 32 14.11 -12.73 -15.79
N ASP A 33 14.54 -13.06 -14.59
CA ASP A 33 15.53 -14.08 -14.30
C ASP A 33 14.98 -15.51 -14.46
N THR A 34 13.67 -15.68 -14.43
CA THR A 34 13.00 -16.98 -14.57
C THR A 34 13.13 -17.53 -15.99
N ILE A 35 12.96 -16.66 -16.97
CA ILE A 35 13.03 -17.00 -18.41
C ILE A 35 14.23 -16.36 -19.13
N ARG A 36 15.07 -15.64 -18.40
CA ARG A 36 16.25 -14.91 -18.88
C ARG A 36 15.93 -14.00 -20.07
N GLN A 37 14.97 -13.10 -19.86
CA GLN A 37 14.55 -12.16 -20.89
C GLN A 37 14.58 -10.72 -20.38
N VAL A 38 14.90 -9.78 -21.26
CA VAL A 38 14.85 -8.33 -20.97
C VAL A 38 13.70 -7.72 -21.74
N TYR A 39 12.91 -6.92 -21.04
CA TYR A 39 11.77 -6.16 -21.58
C TYR A 39 12.04 -4.67 -21.43
N SER A 40 11.83 -3.91 -22.50
CA SER A 40 11.77 -2.45 -22.37
C SER A 40 10.53 -2.00 -21.62
N LEU A 41 10.64 -0.92 -20.86
CA LEU A 41 9.54 -0.36 -20.06
C LEU A 41 9.09 0.97 -20.67
N ASP A 42 7.78 1.17 -20.85
CA ASP A 42 7.19 2.40 -21.35
C ASP A 42 5.83 2.66 -20.67
N PRO A 43 5.59 3.79 -19.95
CA PRO A 43 6.60 4.81 -19.61
C PRO A 43 7.60 4.34 -18.55
N GLN A 44 8.77 4.97 -18.52
CA GLN A 44 9.86 4.62 -17.60
C GLN A 44 9.74 5.25 -16.21
N ASP A 45 8.90 6.25 -16.06
CA ASP A 45 8.82 7.06 -14.85
C ASP A 45 8.51 6.22 -13.60
N GLN A 46 7.71 5.18 -13.74
CA GLN A 46 7.39 4.29 -12.63
C GLN A 46 8.52 3.31 -12.24
N ALA A 47 9.50 3.12 -13.10
CA ALA A 47 10.63 2.23 -12.86
C ALA A 47 11.87 2.94 -12.32
N LYS A 48 11.93 4.29 -12.38
CA LYS A 48 13.12 5.09 -12.02
C LYS A 48 13.62 4.85 -10.60
N ASP A 49 12.69 4.73 -9.66
CA ASP A 49 13.02 4.55 -8.24
C ASP A 49 13.29 3.09 -7.86
N HIS A 50 13.29 2.18 -8.86
CA HIS A 50 13.40 0.75 -8.68
C HIS A 50 14.65 0.13 -9.31
N LEU A 51 15.62 0.94 -9.74
CA LEU A 51 16.85 0.41 -10.33
C LEU A 51 17.59 -0.52 -9.34
N GLY A 52 17.80 -1.77 -9.75
CA GLY A 52 18.37 -2.81 -8.89
C GLY A 52 17.36 -3.57 -8.03
N ASP A 53 16.10 -3.12 -7.98
CA ASP A 53 15.07 -3.78 -7.20
C ASP A 53 14.46 -4.95 -7.98
N ALA A 54 14.11 -6.01 -7.24
CA ALA A 54 13.17 -7.00 -7.73
C ALA A 54 11.76 -6.41 -7.70
N VAL A 55 11.08 -6.38 -8.85
CA VAL A 55 9.76 -5.75 -9.00
C VAL A 55 8.77 -6.67 -9.69
N THR A 56 7.49 -6.44 -9.43
CA THR A 56 6.39 -6.91 -10.26
C THR A 56 5.95 -5.75 -11.15
N VAL A 57 5.99 -5.93 -12.45
CA VAL A 57 5.47 -4.97 -13.42
C VAL A 57 4.13 -5.48 -13.94
N ARG A 58 3.10 -4.65 -13.86
CA ARG A 58 1.80 -4.90 -14.50
C ARG A 58 1.68 -3.97 -15.71
N GLY A 59 1.19 -4.51 -16.81
CA GLY A 59 1.06 -3.75 -18.05
C GLY A 59 0.67 -4.63 -19.22
N MET A 60 0.62 -4.03 -20.40
CA MET A 60 0.36 -4.75 -21.65
C MET A 60 1.69 -5.07 -22.32
N LEU A 61 1.90 -6.34 -22.67
CA LEU A 61 3.11 -6.80 -23.37
C LEU A 61 2.88 -6.71 -24.88
N GLU A 62 3.74 -5.99 -25.56
CA GLU A 62 3.77 -5.90 -27.02
C GLU A 62 5.19 -6.19 -27.51
N GLY A 63 5.39 -7.41 -28.04
CA GLY A 63 6.74 -7.91 -28.37
C GLY A 63 7.62 -8.00 -27.12
N ASN A 64 8.72 -7.25 -27.08
CA ASN A 64 9.62 -7.14 -25.93
C ASN A 64 9.47 -5.82 -25.16
N ALA A 65 8.37 -5.09 -25.37
CA ALA A 65 8.05 -3.87 -24.66
C ALA A 65 6.84 -4.09 -23.74
N ILE A 66 6.93 -3.59 -22.49
CA ILE A 66 5.82 -3.57 -21.55
C ILE A 66 5.31 -2.14 -21.46
N HIS A 67 4.05 -1.93 -21.88
CA HIS A 67 3.33 -0.69 -21.58
C HIS A 67 2.90 -0.72 -20.13
N VAL A 68 3.71 -0.05 -19.28
CA VAL A 68 3.64 -0.15 -17.82
C VAL A 68 2.40 0.53 -17.27
N ALA A 69 1.55 -0.23 -16.60
CA ALA A 69 0.43 0.30 -15.82
C ALA A 69 0.83 0.52 -14.35
N SER A 70 1.67 -0.36 -13.79
CA SER A 70 2.23 -0.18 -12.44
C SER A 70 3.53 -0.96 -12.26
N VAL A 71 4.43 -0.43 -11.42
CA VAL A 71 5.62 -1.11 -10.90
C VAL A 71 5.48 -1.20 -9.38
N GLN A 72 5.71 -2.38 -8.83
CA GLN A 72 5.67 -2.61 -7.39
C GLN A 72 6.89 -3.46 -7.01
N MET A 73 7.44 -3.23 -5.80
CA MET A 73 8.49 -4.09 -5.27
C MET A 73 8.03 -5.55 -5.31
N PHE A 74 8.85 -6.41 -5.92
CA PHE A 74 8.61 -7.84 -5.85
C PHE A 74 8.96 -8.31 -4.44
N SER A 75 7.95 -8.65 -3.67
CA SER A 75 8.18 -9.26 -2.38
C SER A 75 8.38 -10.76 -2.56
N GLU A 76 9.61 -11.24 -2.50
CA GLU A 76 9.92 -12.67 -2.37
C GLU A 76 9.40 -13.25 -1.03
N VAL A 77 8.86 -12.39 -0.16
CA VAL A 77 8.34 -12.80 1.13
C VAL A 77 7.01 -13.47 0.97
N GLY A 78 6.93 -14.67 1.49
CA GLY A 78 5.69 -15.42 1.58
C GLY A 78 5.27 -16.10 0.27
N LEU A 79 4.23 -16.88 0.38
CA LEU A 79 3.60 -17.58 -0.74
C LEU A 79 3.16 -16.60 -1.84
N ARG A 80 3.08 -17.08 -3.06
CA ARG A 80 2.69 -16.28 -4.22
C ARG A 80 1.17 -16.13 -4.31
N ALA A 81 0.71 -15.11 -5.03
CA ALA A 81 -0.68 -15.03 -5.47
C ALA A 81 -1.02 -16.25 -6.35
N ASP A 82 -2.29 -16.61 -6.36
CA ASP A 82 -2.87 -17.77 -7.02
C ASP A 82 -2.37 -19.13 -6.53
N GLN A 83 -1.71 -19.17 -5.35
CA GLN A 83 -1.44 -20.41 -4.62
C GLN A 83 -2.54 -20.66 -3.58
N LYS A 84 -2.82 -21.94 -3.32
CA LYS A 84 -3.69 -22.33 -2.22
C LYS A 84 -3.01 -22.02 -0.89
N ALA A 85 -3.71 -21.33 0.01
CA ALA A 85 -3.22 -21.08 1.35
C ALA A 85 -3.11 -22.39 2.14
N PRO A 86 -2.02 -22.64 2.87
CA PRO A 86 -1.92 -23.79 3.77
C PRO A 86 -3.00 -23.76 4.84
N ASP A 87 -3.63 -24.89 5.09
CA ASP A 87 -4.49 -25.07 6.24
C ASP A 87 -3.67 -25.10 7.53
N PHE A 88 -4.25 -24.60 8.60
CA PHE A 88 -3.62 -24.59 9.91
C PHE A 88 -4.65 -24.82 11.02
N SER A 89 -4.14 -25.12 12.21
CA SER A 89 -4.90 -25.13 13.46
C SER A 89 -4.07 -24.44 14.53
N ALA A 90 -4.61 -23.37 15.13
CA ALA A 90 -3.95 -22.59 16.15
C ALA A 90 -4.96 -22.11 17.21
N LEU A 91 -4.47 -21.85 18.42
CA LEU A 91 -5.28 -21.25 19.47
C LEU A 91 -5.34 -19.73 19.29
N ASP A 92 -6.52 -19.15 19.46
CA ASP A 92 -6.68 -17.71 19.54
C ASP A 92 -6.35 -17.20 20.96
N GLN A 93 -6.41 -15.88 21.16
CA GLN A 93 -6.16 -15.21 22.44
C GLN A 93 -7.08 -15.65 23.59
N PHE A 94 -8.16 -16.37 23.29
CA PHE A 94 -9.09 -16.91 24.29
C PHE A 94 -9.01 -18.43 24.42
N GLY A 95 -7.98 -19.06 23.82
CA GLY A 95 -7.76 -20.51 23.87
C GLY A 95 -8.70 -21.31 22.98
N ARG A 96 -9.41 -20.68 22.04
CA ARG A 96 -10.30 -21.36 21.08
C ARG A 96 -9.50 -21.78 19.86
N THR A 97 -9.72 -23.00 19.40
CA THR A 97 -9.09 -23.48 18.16
C THR A 97 -9.67 -22.77 16.94
N GLN A 98 -8.80 -22.21 16.13
CA GLN A 98 -9.11 -21.57 14.87
C GLN A 98 -8.41 -22.28 13.72
N THR A 99 -9.08 -22.37 12.58
CA THR A 99 -8.56 -22.89 11.31
C THR A 99 -8.83 -21.87 10.21
N LEU A 100 -8.22 -22.04 9.05
CA LEU A 100 -8.51 -21.17 7.91
C LEU A 100 -10.02 -21.20 7.56
N GLU A 101 -10.68 -22.34 7.73
CA GLU A 101 -12.12 -22.50 7.50
C GLU A 101 -12.97 -21.71 8.50
N THR A 102 -12.66 -21.75 9.81
CA THR A 102 -13.40 -20.98 10.84
C THR A 102 -13.23 -19.47 10.67
N LEU A 103 -12.11 -19.06 10.09
CA LEU A 103 -11.79 -17.66 9.81
C LEU A 103 -12.32 -17.17 8.46
N ARG A 104 -12.96 -18.05 7.68
CA ARG A 104 -13.46 -17.70 6.34
C ARG A 104 -14.65 -16.76 6.42
N GLY A 105 -14.53 -15.60 5.76
CA GLY A 105 -15.67 -14.73 5.45
C GLY A 105 -16.33 -15.12 4.14
N SER A 106 -17.47 -14.52 3.81
CA SER A 106 -18.20 -14.81 2.56
C SER A 106 -17.42 -14.46 1.29
N LYS A 107 -16.48 -13.51 1.38
CA LYS A 107 -15.53 -13.16 0.30
C LYS A 107 -14.09 -13.51 0.64
N GLY A 108 -13.81 -14.01 1.84
CA GLY A 108 -12.47 -14.43 2.23
C GLY A 108 -11.99 -13.88 3.57
N THR A 109 -10.67 -13.89 3.74
CA THR A 109 -10.00 -13.54 5.00
C THR A 109 -8.76 -12.70 4.72
N VAL A 110 -8.55 -11.67 5.52
CA VAL A 110 -7.26 -10.99 5.61
C VAL A 110 -6.50 -11.57 6.79
N LEU A 111 -5.34 -12.14 6.50
CA LEU A 111 -4.45 -12.77 7.46
C LEU A 111 -3.20 -11.90 7.63
N LEU A 112 -3.05 -11.27 8.80
CA LEU A 112 -1.90 -10.45 9.16
C LEU A 112 -0.84 -11.31 9.86
N PHE A 113 0.34 -11.44 9.27
CA PHE A 113 1.53 -11.92 9.98
C PHE A 113 2.24 -10.73 10.62
N TYR A 114 2.61 -10.84 11.89
CA TYR A 114 3.29 -9.78 12.61
C TYR A 114 4.32 -10.33 13.58
N ARG A 115 5.22 -9.47 14.07
CA ARG A 115 6.38 -9.88 14.86
C ARG A 115 5.99 -10.28 16.28
N SER A 116 5.34 -9.36 17.01
CA SER A 116 4.91 -9.59 18.39
C SER A 116 3.94 -8.51 18.88
N ALA A 117 2.93 -8.90 19.63
CA ALA A 117 2.03 -8.02 20.39
C ALA A 117 2.66 -7.58 21.75
N ASP A 118 3.77 -8.19 22.17
CA ASP A 118 4.50 -7.80 23.37
C ASP A 118 5.49 -6.65 23.10
N TRP A 119 6.54 -6.92 22.35
CA TRP A 119 7.70 -6.01 22.25
C TRP A 119 7.74 -5.16 20.99
N CYS A 120 6.91 -5.44 19.96
CA CYS A 120 6.94 -4.73 18.69
C CYS A 120 5.93 -3.57 18.65
N PRO A 121 6.32 -2.30 18.88
CA PRO A 121 5.38 -1.18 18.91
C PRO A 121 4.70 -0.93 17.56
N TYR A 122 5.40 -1.14 16.44
CA TYR A 122 4.82 -1.01 15.09
C TYR A 122 3.74 -2.08 14.83
N CYS A 123 3.94 -3.32 15.33
CA CYS A 123 2.96 -4.38 15.18
C CYS A 123 1.70 -4.09 16.01
N LYS A 124 1.88 -3.59 17.22
CA LYS A 124 0.76 -3.16 18.08
C LYS A 124 -0.05 -2.03 17.41
N GLY A 125 0.64 -1.04 16.84
CA GLY A 125 -0.02 0.00 16.05
C GLY A 125 -0.81 -0.57 14.87
N GLN A 126 -0.24 -1.51 14.13
CA GLN A 126 -0.89 -2.17 13.00
C GLN A 126 -2.15 -2.95 13.41
N LEU A 127 -2.10 -3.69 14.52
CA LEU A 127 -3.25 -4.41 15.07
C LEU A 127 -4.37 -3.47 15.51
N ILE A 128 -4.03 -2.34 16.14
CA ILE A 128 -5.00 -1.32 16.57
C ILE A 128 -5.65 -0.68 15.32
N GLN A 129 -4.89 -0.37 14.28
CA GLN A 129 -5.42 0.18 13.03
C GLN A 129 -6.30 -0.83 12.29
N LEU A 130 -5.92 -2.13 12.32
CA LEU A 130 -6.74 -3.17 11.73
C LEU A 130 -8.07 -3.34 12.46
N GLN A 131 -8.07 -3.24 13.81
CA GLN A 131 -9.30 -3.22 14.62
C GLN A 131 -10.21 -2.04 14.25
N ALA A 132 -9.64 -0.86 14.05
CA ALA A 132 -10.41 0.32 13.65
C ALA A 132 -11.10 0.15 12.28
N ALA A 133 -10.53 -0.63 11.39
CA ALA A 133 -11.08 -0.91 10.07
C ALA A 133 -12.02 -2.14 10.02
N LYS A 134 -12.12 -2.92 11.10
CA LYS A 134 -12.78 -4.25 11.13
C LYS A 134 -14.20 -4.22 10.55
N GLU A 135 -15.04 -3.30 11.00
CA GLU A 135 -16.44 -3.21 10.52
C GLU A 135 -16.53 -2.97 9.01
N ARG A 136 -15.58 -2.21 8.45
CA ARG A 136 -15.51 -1.96 7.01
C ARG A 136 -15.17 -3.24 6.25
N PHE A 137 -14.25 -4.07 6.77
CA PHE A 137 -13.93 -5.38 6.21
C PHE A 137 -15.12 -6.34 6.30
N GLU A 138 -15.80 -6.39 7.44
CA GLU A 138 -16.97 -7.24 7.64
C GLU A 138 -18.12 -6.88 6.69
N LYS A 139 -18.35 -5.59 6.43
CA LYS A 139 -19.31 -5.13 5.42
C LYS A 139 -18.96 -5.62 4.00
N GLN A 140 -17.68 -5.88 3.72
CA GLN A 140 -17.24 -6.48 2.47
C GLN A 140 -17.27 -8.02 2.50
N GLY A 141 -17.70 -8.64 3.59
CA GLY A 141 -17.71 -10.09 3.74
C GLY A 141 -16.33 -10.70 4.01
N ILE A 142 -15.41 -9.90 4.54
CA ILE A 142 -14.04 -10.33 4.86
C ILE A 142 -13.87 -10.40 6.37
N LYS A 143 -13.34 -11.52 6.86
CA LYS A 143 -12.90 -11.67 8.24
C LYS A 143 -11.42 -11.30 8.39
N LEU A 144 -11.03 -10.91 9.59
CA LEU A 144 -9.67 -10.56 9.95
C LEU A 144 -9.09 -11.59 10.92
N ALA A 145 -7.80 -11.90 10.79
CA ALA A 145 -7.03 -12.61 11.80
C ALA A 145 -5.58 -12.17 11.81
N GLY A 146 -4.91 -12.28 12.95
CA GLY A 146 -3.49 -12.01 13.10
C GLY A 146 -2.75 -13.25 13.58
N ILE A 147 -1.51 -13.46 13.12
CA ILE A 147 -0.64 -14.58 13.53
C ILE A 147 0.71 -14.05 13.98
N SER A 148 1.16 -14.51 15.13
CA SER A 148 2.52 -14.29 15.61
C SER A 148 3.02 -15.49 16.40
N TYR A 149 4.30 -15.47 16.74
CA TYR A 149 4.92 -16.50 17.61
C TYR A 149 4.64 -16.27 19.11
N ASP A 150 3.83 -15.25 19.46
CA ASP A 150 3.47 -14.95 20.84
C ASP A 150 2.62 -16.07 21.44
N SER A 151 2.73 -16.27 22.75
CA SER A 151 1.87 -17.18 23.51
C SER A 151 0.43 -16.64 23.62
N VAL A 152 -0.52 -17.53 23.92
CA VAL A 152 -1.93 -17.18 24.16
C VAL A 152 -2.06 -16.10 25.24
N GLU A 153 -1.26 -16.17 26.29
CA GLU A 153 -1.28 -15.24 27.41
C GLU A 153 -0.86 -13.82 26.99
N ILE A 154 0.19 -13.70 26.17
CA ILE A 154 0.61 -12.41 25.59
C ILE A 154 -0.51 -11.84 24.72
N LEU A 155 -1.07 -12.65 23.84
CA LEU A 155 -2.13 -12.24 22.93
C LEU A 155 -3.39 -11.82 23.69
N LYS A 156 -3.78 -12.56 24.72
CA LYS A 156 -4.90 -12.23 25.60
C LYS A 156 -4.68 -10.89 26.29
N TYR A 157 -3.53 -10.71 26.95
CA TYR A 157 -3.20 -9.45 27.62
C TYR A 157 -3.29 -8.24 26.68
N PHE A 158 -2.72 -8.36 25.47
CA PHE A 158 -2.74 -7.28 24.50
C PHE A 158 -4.16 -7.01 24.00
N SER A 159 -4.91 -8.07 23.61
CA SER A 159 -6.25 -7.94 23.07
C SER A 159 -7.23 -7.32 24.06
N GLU A 160 -7.20 -7.74 25.34
CA GLU A 160 -8.06 -7.16 26.38
C GLU A 160 -7.72 -5.69 26.64
N ARG A 161 -6.44 -5.35 26.73
CA ARG A 161 -5.97 -3.98 26.94
C ARG A 161 -6.33 -3.02 25.79
N ARG A 162 -6.29 -3.51 24.55
CA ARG A 162 -6.52 -2.71 23.34
C ARG A 162 -7.88 -2.96 22.68
N LYS A 163 -8.71 -3.81 23.30
CA LYS A 163 -10.04 -4.17 22.80
C LYS A 163 -10.00 -4.70 21.37
N ILE A 164 -9.03 -5.59 21.11
CA ILE A 164 -8.95 -6.30 19.84
C ILE A 164 -9.87 -7.51 19.92
N ASP A 165 -10.89 -7.57 19.09
CA ASP A 165 -11.92 -8.62 19.12
C ASP A 165 -11.88 -9.59 17.94
N PHE A 166 -11.04 -9.33 16.92
CA PHE A 166 -10.75 -10.33 15.90
C PHE A 166 -9.68 -11.33 16.39
N PRO A 167 -9.66 -12.56 15.88
CA PRO A 167 -8.73 -13.61 16.33
C PRO A 167 -7.26 -13.23 16.17
N LEU A 168 -6.50 -13.32 17.26
CA LEU A 168 -5.04 -13.27 17.30
C LEU A 168 -4.53 -14.68 17.60
N LEU A 169 -3.82 -15.29 16.66
CA LEU A 169 -3.44 -16.69 16.68
C LEU A 169 -2.02 -16.86 17.21
N SER A 170 -1.88 -17.80 18.14
CA SER A 170 -0.61 -18.20 18.73
C SER A 170 0.06 -19.28 17.88
N ASP A 171 1.27 -18.99 17.36
CA ASP A 171 2.13 -19.91 16.62
C ASP A 171 3.54 -19.98 17.27
N PRO A 172 3.65 -20.40 18.55
CA PRO A 172 4.89 -20.30 19.31
C PRO A 172 6.06 -21.08 18.69
N ASP A 173 5.76 -22.16 17.99
CA ASP A 173 6.74 -22.95 17.25
C ASP A 173 6.99 -22.42 15.83
N SER A 174 6.35 -21.34 15.44
CA SER A 174 6.47 -20.70 14.11
C SER A 174 6.19 -21.67 12.95
N LYS A 175 5.32 -22.65 13.15
CA LYS A 175 4.97 -23.64 12.14
C LYS A 175 4.20 -22.98 10.99
N ILE A 176 3.14 -22.24 11.31
CA ILE A 176 2.31 -21.53 10.33
C ILE A 176 3.14 -20.46 9.63
N ILE A 177 3.96 -19.72 10.38
CA ILE A 177 4.88 -18.71 9.85
C ILE A 177 5.81 -19.33 8.77
N ARG A 178 6.32 -20.55 9.00
CA ARG A 178 7.15 -21.24 8.01
C ARG A 178 6.36 -21.77 6.82
N GLU A 179 5.17 -22.33 7.04
CA GLU A 179 4.30 -22.84 5.97
C GLU A 179 3.86 -21.72 5.00
N TYR A 180 3.61 -20.51 5.52
CA TYR A 180 3.32 -19.31 4.72
C TYR A 180 4.59 -18.63 4.15
N GLN A 181 5.78 -19.18 4.41
CA GLN A 181 7.07 -18.70 3.91
C GLN A 181 7.38 -17.24 4.33
N VAL A 182 6.97 -16.86 5.52
CA VAL A 182 7.19 -15.52 6.07
C VAL A 182 8.11 -15.44 7.29
N PRO A 183 9.00 -16.43 7.59
CA PRO A 183 9.91 -16.27 8.71
C PRO A 183 10.91 -15.15 8.43
N ASN A 184 11.29 -14.43 9.48
CA ASN A 184 12.38 -13.47 9.39
C ASN A 184 13.73 -14.21 9.58
N ALA A 185 14.37 -14.55 8.46
CA ALA A 185 15.64 -15.29 8.46
C ALA A 185 16.79 -14.58 9.22
N LYS A 186 16.68 -13.26 9.47
CA LYS A 186 17.66 -12.48 10.23
C LYS A 186 17.38 -12.46 11.74
N ALA A 187 16.29 -13.07 12.18
CA ALA A 187 15.92 -13.12 13.58
C ALA A 187 16.70 -14.21 14.30
N VAL A 188 17.34 -13.85 15.42
CA VAL A 188 18.15 -14.75 16.26
C VAL A 188 17.80 -14.56 17.72
N GLY A 189 18.18 -15.51 18.57
CA GLY A 189 17.94 -15.46 20.02
C GLY A 189 16.44 -15.38 20.34
N PRO A 190 16.02 -14.52 21.28
CA PRO A 190 14.61 -14.39 21.68
C PRO A 190 13.64 -14.02 20.55
N ASN A 191 14.15 -13.51 19.44
CA ASN A 191 13.36 -13.14 18.26
C ASN A 191 13.32 -14.24 17.19
N ALA A 192 14.01 -15.36 17.39
CA ALA A 192 13.99 -16.48 16.45
C ALA A 192 12.54 -16.96 16.22
N GLY A 193 12.19 -17.22 14.97
CA GLY A 193 10.84 -17.65 14.61
C GLY A 193 9.83 -16.51 14.35
N MET A 194 10.13 -15.26 14.69
CA MET A 194 9.22 -14.16 14.40
C MET A 194 8.96 -14.02 12.88
N ALA A 195 7.75 -13.64 12.52
CA ALA A 195 7.38 -13.40 11.14
C ALA A 195 7.97 -12.10 10.56
N ARG A 196 8.15 -12.05 9.25
CA ARG A 196 8.17 -10.78 8.50
C ARG A 196 6.73 -10.25 8.46
N PRO A 197 6.51 -8.98 8.84
CA PRO A 197 5.16 -8.46 8.95
C PRO A 197 4.57 -8.15 7.58
N GLY A 198 3.33 -8.53 7.38
CA GLY A 198 2.60 -8.29 6.13
C GLY A 198 1.26 -9.01 6.12
N TYR A 199 0.51 -8.78 5.06
CA TYR A 199 -0.83 -9.30 4.88
C TYR A 199 -0.92 -10.28 3.72
N PHE A 200 -1.75 -11.30 3.86
CA PHE A 200 -2.34 -12.03 2.76
C PHE A 200 -3.84 -11.77 2.72
N PHE A 201 -4.38 -11.56 1.54
CA PHE A 201 -5.81 -11.69 1.28
C PHE A 201 -6.05 -13.06 0.63
N ILE A 202 -6.87 -13.86 1.29
CA ILE A 202 -7.23 -15.24 0.91
C ILE A 202 -8.73 -15.22 0.60
N ASP A 203 -9.12 -15.65 -0.59
CA ASP A 203 -10.52 -15.67 -1.00
C ASP A 203 -11.34 -16.78 -0.31
N ALA A 204 -12.63 -16.85 -0.63
CA ALA A 204 -13.54 -17.85 -0.07
C ALA A 204 -13.20 -19.29 -0.49
N GLU A 205 -12.47 -19.48 -1.58
CA GLU A 205 -11.99 -20.77 -2.09
C GLU A 205 -10.66 -21.20 -1.44
N GLY A 206 -10.05 -20.32 -0.63
CA GLY A 206 -8.78 -20.56 0.04
C GLY A 206 -7.56 -20.25 -0.82
N MET A 207 -7.72 -19.47 -1.88
CA MET A 207 -6.63 -19.03 -2.74
C MET A 207 -6.08 -17.68 -2.29
N ILE A 208 -4.77 -17.54 -2.23
CA ILE A 208 -4.12 -16.25 -1.99
C ILE A 208 -4.33 -15.39 -3.24
N ARG A 209 -5.01 -14.26 -3.10
CA ARG A 209 -5.25 -13.33 -4.20
C ARG A 209 -4.31 -12.15 -4.20
N GLU A 210 -3.98 -11.65 -3.01
CA GLU A 210 -3.07 -10.52 -2.86
C GLU A 210 -2.17 -10.71 -1.65
N LYS A 211 -1.00 -10.09 -1.68
CA LYS A 211 -0.10 -10.01 -0.54
C LYS A 211 0.54 -8.63 -0.45
N PHE A 212 0.77 -8.17 0.79
CA PHE A 212 1.33 -6.85 1.06
C PHE A 212 2.42 -6.97 2.13
N PHE A 213 3.66 -6.89 1.69
CA PHE A 213 4.84 -6.95 2.56
C PHE A 213 5.77 -5.79 2.23
N GLU A 214 5.93 -4.87 3.16
CA GLU A 214 6.80 -3.72 2.97
C GLU A 214 8.28 -4.10 3.11
N ALA A 215 9.14 -3.47 2.30
CA ALA A 215 10.58 -3.71 2.34
C ALA A 215 11.18 -3.31 3.68
N LYS A 216 10.73 -2.18 4.23
CA LYS A 216 11.16 -1.67 5.54
C LYS A 216 10.19 -2.13 6.63
N TYR A 217 10.69 -2.87 7.62
CA TYR A 217 9.87 -3.46 8.68
C TYR A 217 9.11 -2.45 9.57
N ARG A 218 9.45 -1.17 9.50
CA ARG A 218 8.76 -0.08 10.20
C ARG A 218 7.56 0.45 9.45
N GLU A 219 7.51 0.27 8.14
CA GLU A 219 6.42 0.71 7.30
C GLU A 219 5.25 -0.28 7.40
N ARG A 220 4.05 0.24 7.61
CA ARG A 220 2.85 -0.56 7.86
C ARG A 220 1.64 0.04 7.16
N LEU A 221 1.00 -0.74 6.31
CA LEU A 221 -0.34 -0.42 5.85
C LEU A 221 -1.29 -0.37 7.04
N THR A 222 -2.09 0.68 7.14
CA THR A 222 -3.25 0.69 8.03
C THR A 222 -4.31 -0.27 7.52
N GLY A 223 -5.28 -0.63 8.36
CA GLY A 223 -6.40 -1.45 7.93
C GLY A 223 -7.22 -0.78 6.81
N ASN A 224 -7.44 0.51 6.90
CA ASN A 224 -8.19 1.24 5.87
C ASN A 224 -7.41 1.40 4.57
N THR A 225 -6.09 1.70 4.63
CA THR A 225 -5.25 1.71 3.42
C THR A 225 -5.22 0.35 2.74
N LEU A 226 -5.17 -0.74 3.51
CA LEU A 226 -5.27 -2.09 2.96
C LEU A 226 -6.63 -2.32 2.27
N LEU A 227 -7.72 -1.88 2.90
CA LEU A 227 -9.07 -1.98 2.32
C LEU A 227 -9.18 -1.23 0.99
N SER A 228 -8.62 -0.01 0.91
CA SER A 228 -8.59 0.78 -0.32
C SER A 228 -7.78 0.13 -1.45
N LYS A 229 -6.74 -0.63 -1.10
CA LYS A 229 -5.96 -1.39 -2.09
C LYS A 229 -6.72 -2.62 -2.59
N LEU A 230 -7.43 -3.31 -1.71
CA LEU A 230 -8.23 -4.49 -2.07
C LEU A 230 -9.51 -4.12 -2.83
N PHE A 231 -10.11 -2.98 -2.50
CA PHE A 231 -11.39 -2.50 -3.05
C PHE A 231 -11.28 -1.03 -3.43
N PRO A 232 -10.58 -0.72 -4.53
CA PRO A 232 -10.35 0.67 -4.93
C PRO A 232 -11.62 1.43 -5.33
N GLU A 233 -12.73 0.72 -5.56
CA GLU A 233 -14.05 1.32 -5.81
C GLU A 233 -14.70 1.87 -4.53
N LEU A 234 -14.31 1.38 -3.35
CA LEU A 234 -14.80 1.92 -2.09
C LEU A 234 -14.23 3.33 -1.86
N GLY A 235 -15.11 4.27 -1.57
CA GLY A 235 -14.72 5.60 -1.11
C GLY A 235 -14.12 5.56 0.30
N GLU A 236 -13.30 6.53 0.58
CA GLU A 236 -12.84 6.85 1.92
C GLU A 236 -13.80 7.82 2.62
N GLU A 237 -13.50 8.17 3.85
CA GLU A 237 -14.27 9.22 4.53
C GLU A 237 -13.98 10.57 3.88
N VAL A 238 -15.04 11.21 3.35
CA VAL A 238 -14.95 12.58 2.82
C VAL A 238 -14.66 13.54 3.98
N THR A 239 -13.54 14.24 3.91
CA THR A 239 -13.11 15.19 4.94
C THR A 239 -13.39 16.62 4.56
N ASP A 240 -13.43 16.93 3.26
CA ASP A 240 -13.76 18.25 2.73
C ASP A 240 -14.27 18.17 1.29
N THR A 241 -14.97 19.22 0.83
CA THR A 241 -15.45 19.36 -0.55
C THR A 241 -15.21 20.78 -1.03
N ALA A 242 -14.70 20.92 -2.25
CA ALA A 242 -14.49 22.20 -2.88
C ALA A 242 -15.21 22.26 -4.22
N VAL A 243 -15.87 23.39 -4.47
CA VAL A 243 -16.40 23.73 -5.79
C VAL A 243 -15.30 24.45 -6.56
N ALA A 244 -14.92 23.88 -7.66
CA ALA A 244 -13.88 24.37 -8.54
C ALA A 244 -14.47 24.71 -9.93
N PRO A 245 -13.85 25.57 -10.73
CA PRO A 245 -14.33 25.83 -12.10
C PRO A 245 -14.43 24.53 -12.89
N HIS A 246 -15.63 24.22 -13.38
CA HIS A 246 -15.95 23.09 -14.25
C HIS A 246 -15.79 21.68 -13.63
N LEU A 247 -15.63 21.56 -12.30
CA LEU A 247 -15.65 20.28 -11.59
C LEU A 247 -16.03 20.44 -10.13
N GLN A 248 -16.29 19.31 -9.45
CA GLN A 248 -16.35 19.23 -8.00
C GLN A 248 -15.16 18.38 -7.53
N LEU A 249 -14.58 18.78 -6.40
CA LEU A 249 -13.46 18.10 -5.78
C LEU A 249 -13.82 17.72 -4.35
N SER A 250 -13.72 16.43 -4.03
CA SER A 250 -13.83 15.95 -2.65
C SER A 250 -12.46 15.44 -2.19
N VAL A 251 -12.07 15.77 -0.97
CA VAL A 251 -10.87 15.23 -0.33
C VAL A 251 -11.28 14.17 0.70
N GLU A 252 -10.66 13.01 0.58
CA GLU A 252 -10.93 11.84 1.40
C GLU A 252 -9.60 11.33 1.97
N GLN A 253 -9.64 10.61 3.09
CA GLN A 253 -8.46 9.96 3.64
C GLN A 253 -8.81 8.61 4.27
N SER A 254 -7.89 7.67 4.20
CA SER A 254 -8.10 6.33 4.77
C SER A 254 -8.20 6.38 6.29
N ASP A 255 -7.41 7.20 6.95
CA ASP A 255 -7.29 7.24 8.40
C ASP A 255 -7.19 8.68 8.92
N ARG A 256 -7.90 8.98 10.00
CA ARG A 256 -7.77 10.26 10.73
C ARG A 256 -6.70 10.21 11.81
N VAL A 257 -6.34 9.00 12.25
CA VAL A 257 -5.34 8.77 13.29
C VAL A 257 -4.31 7.77 12.77
N ALA A 258 -3.05 8.09 12.94
CA ALA A 258 -1.95 7.22 12.54
C ALA A 258 -0.85 7.19 13.61
N VAL A 259 0.04 6.22 13.50
CA VAL A 259 1.28 6.15 14.27
C VAL A 259 2.48 6.26 13.34
N PRO A 260 3.67 6.64 13.84
CA PRO A 260 4.89 6.62 13.05
C PRO A 260 5.10 5.29 12.32
N GLY A 261 5.41 5.35 11.03
CA GLY A 261 5.57 4.19 10.15
C GLY A 261 4.29 3.75 9.42
N ASN A 262 3.12 4.31 9.74
CA ASN A 262 1.92 4.00 8.99
C ASN A 262 1.98 4.56 7.56
N LEU A 263 1.41 3.79 6.65
CA LEU A 263 1.09 4.19 5.30
C LEU A 263 -0.39 4.54 5.26
N VAL A 264 -0.71 5.79 4.93
CA VAL A 264 -2.06 6.35 4.87
C VAL A 264 -2.34 6.74 3.43
N THR A 265 -3.55 6.52 2.95
CA THR A 265 -3.98 6.95 1.62
C THR A 265 -4.74 8.27 1.72
N LEU A 266 -4.29 9.27 0.97
CA LEU A 266 -4.98 10.52 0.72
C LEU A 266 -5.62 10.42 -0.67
N THR A 267 -6.88 10.82 -0.80
CA THR A 267 -7.62 10.72 -2.05
C THR A 267 -8.21 12.07 -2.42
N ALA A 268 -8.10 12.43 -3.69
CA ALA A 268 -8.86 13.50 -4.31
C ALA A 268 -9.86 12.86 -5.29
N GLU A 269 -11.15 12.86 -4.95
CA GLU A 269 -12.21 12.47 -5.88
C GLU A 269 -12.61 13.68 -6.70
N VAL A 270 -12.48 13.55 -8.01
CA VAL A 270 -12.86 14.56 -8.99
C VAL A 270 -14.14 14.13 -9.68
N ARG A 271 -15.13 15.01 -9.69
CA ARG A 271 -16.39 14.80 -10.40
C ARG A 271 -16.57 15.86 -11.47
N LEU A 272 -16.54 15.43 -12.72
CA LEU A 272 -16.72 16.29 -13.89
C LEU A 272 -18.19 16.32 -14.32
N PRO A 273 -18.71 17.48 -14.77
CA PRO A 273 -20.00 17.55 -15.45
C PRO A 273 -20.02 16.70 -16.74
N PRO A 274 -21.21 16.39 -17.27
CA PRO A 274 -21.32 15.77 -18.60
C PRO A 274 -20.56 16.59 -19.66
N ASP A 275 -19.96 15.89 -20.62
CA ASP A 275 -19.20 16.45 -21.76
C ASP A 275 -17.92 17.23 -21.38
N VAL A 276 -17.55 17.25 -20.11
CA VAL A 276 -16.28 17.83 -19.64
C VAL A 276 -15.26 16.73 -19.37
N HIS A 277 -14.03 16.98 -19.79
CA HIS A 277 -12.89 16.10 -19.53
C HIS A 277 -11.68 16.87 -19.03
N VAL A 278 -10.75 16.15 -18.41
CA VAL A 278 -9.41 16.62 -18.07
C VAL A 278 -8.36 15.66 -18.63
N TYR A 279 -7.19 16.17 -19.00
CA TYR A 279 -6.13 15.32 -19.56
C TYR A 279 -5.49 14.46 -18.47
N ALA A 280 -5.29 13.18 -18.78
CA ALA A 280 -4.59 12.24 -17.91
C ALA A 280 -3.09 12.62 -17.80
N PRO A 281 -2.38 12.18 -16.73
CA PRO A 281 -0.94 12.36 -16.61
C PRO A 281 -0.18 11.88 -17.83
N ALA A 282 0.99 12.50 -18.09
CA ALA A 282 1.87 12.22 -19.23
C ALA A 282 1.30 12.54 -20.62
N THR A 283 0.14 13.19 -20.76
CA THR A 283 -0.36 13.67 -22.04
C THR A 283 0.51 14.84 -22.54
N LYS A 284 1.27 14.61 -23.63
CA LYS A 284 2.19 15.62 -24.17
C LYS A 284 1.42 16.78 -24.80
N GLY A 285 1.88 18.01 -24.58
CA GLY A 285 1.30 19.22 -25.17
C GLY A 285 0.09 19.78 -24.44
N TYR A 286 -0.39 19.13 -23.38
CA TYR A 286 -1.58 19.52 -22.62
C TYR A 286 -1.31 19.66 -21.13
N LYS A 287 -2.09 20.48 -20.45
CA LYS A 287 -2.05 20.61 -18.98
C LYS A 287 -2.84 19.43 -18.36
N SER A 288 -2.13 18.39 -17.98
CA SER A 288 -2.73 17.22 -17.34
C SER A 288 -3.16 17.51 -15.89
N VAL A 289 -4.14 16.77 -15.39
CA VAL A 289 -4.53 16.83 -13.99
C VAL A 289 -3.39 16.30 -13.11
N LYS A 290 -3.12 17.02 -12.00
CA LYS A 290 -2.09 16.66 -11.02
C LYS A 290 -2.57 16.96 -9.60
N LEU A 291 -2.22 16.07 -8.69
CA LEU A 291 -2.30 16.32 -7.27
C LEU A 291 -0.88 16.65 -6.77
N VAL A 292 -0.67 17.88 -6.31
CA VAL A 292 0.62 18.38 -5.83
C VAL A 292 0.49 18.62 -4.34
N ILE A 293 1.19 17.82 -3.53
CA ILE A 293 1.17 17.91 -2.06
C ILE A 293 2.50 18.52 -1.59
N ASN A 294 2.42 19.44 -0.65
CA ASN A 294 3.61 20.09 -0.07
C ASN A 294 4.40 19.08 0.76
N SER A 295 5.72 19.12 0.66
CA SER A 295 6.60 18.30 1.49
C SER A 295 6.74 18.88 2.90
N LEU A 296 6.67 18.02 3.91
CA LEU A 296 6.95 18.34 5.31
C LEU A 296 7.84 17.26 5.94
N PRO A 297 8.62 17.56 6.98
CA PRO A 297 9.45 16.58 7.68
C PRO A 297 8.64 15.45 8.36
N ASP A 298 7.36 15.68 8.62
CA ASP A 298 6.52 14.76 9.36
C ASP A 298 6.07 13.54 8.52
N TYR A 299 6.23 13.61 7.19
CA TYR A 299 5.84 12.53 6.28
C TYR A 299 6.68 12.49 5.00
N GLU A 300 6.63 11.36 4.33
CA GLU A 300 7.20 11.11 3.01
C GLU A 300 6.06 10.71 2.04
N LEU A 301 6.00 11.37 0.90
CA LEU A 301 5.04 11.05 -0.15
C LEU A 301 5.59 9.93 -1.03
N ARG A 302 4.78 8.91 -1.28
CA ARG A 302 5.02 7.93 -2.33
C ARG A 302 4.43 8.42 -3.65
N GLN A 303 4.61 7.66 -4.71
CA GLN A 303 4.07 8.03 -6.01
C GLN A 303 2.53 8.08 -5.98
N ALA A 304 1.95 9.12 -6.58
CA ALA A 304 0.51 9.23 -6.77
C ALA A 304 0.03 8.21 -7.81
N SER A 305 -1.11 7.60 -7.54
CA SER A 305 -1.78 6.67 -8.46
C SER A 305 -3.00 7.32 -9.10
N TYR A 306 -3.16 7.09 -10.39
CA TYR A 306 -4.25 7.59 -11.21
C TYR A 306 -4.98 6.40 -11.83
N PRO A 307 -6.30 6.51 -12.10
CA PRO A 307 -7.00 5.47 -12.84
C PRO A 307 -6.53 5.42 -14.30
N SER A 308 -6.89 4.36 -15.00
CA SER A 308 -6.65 4.30 -16.45
C SER A 308 -7.48 5.37 -17.17
N GLY A 309 -6.83 6.19 -17.99
CA GLY A 309 -7.49 7.19 -18.82
C GLY A 309 -8.24 6.54 -20.00
N ARG A 310 -9.35 7.17 -20.40
CA ARG A 310 -10.04 6.84 -21.67
C ARG A 310 -9.35 7.58 -22.81
N THR A 311 -9.14 6.90 -23.94
CA THR A 311 -8.64 7.58 -25.15
C THR A 311 -9.77 8.35 -25.82
N LEU A 312 -9.66 9.68 -25.88
CA LEU A 312 -10.56 10.58 -26.59
C LEU A 312 -9.94 10.96 -27.94
N TYR A 313 -10.75 10.90 -29.00
CA TYR A 313 -10.35 11.43 -30.31
C TYR A 313 -10.80 12.89 -30.44
N LEU A 314 -9.85 13.79 -30.73
CA LEU A 314 -10.08 15.22 -30.91
C LEU A 314 -10.12 15.53 -32.43
N PRO A 315 -11.31 15.63 -33.05
CA PRO A 315 -11.41 15.75 -34.52
C PRO A 315 -10.76 17.02 -35.10
N ALA A 316 -10.80 18.13 -34.35
CA ALA A 316 -10.26 19.41 -34.77
C ALA A 316 -8.75 19.39 -35.03
N ILE A 317 -8.03 18.57 -34.29
CA ILE A 317 -6.55 18.46 -34.37
C ILE A 317 -6.11 17.04 -34.79
N LYS A 318 -7.07 16.14 -35.04
CA LYS A 318 -6.83 14.75 -35.45
C LYS A 318 -5.93 13.95 -34.48
N GLU A 319 -6.01 14.25 -33.20
CA GLU A 319 -5.23 13.58 -32.17
C GLU A 319 -6.07 12.63 -31.30
N ARG A 320 -5.41 11.61 -30.76
CA ARG A 320 -5.96 10.72 -29.73
C ARG A 320 -5.21 10.98 -28.43
N VAL A 321 -5.93 11.35 -27.39
CA VAL A 321 -5.35 11.74 -26.09
C VAL A 321 -6.02 10.99 -24.93
N PRO A 322 -5.25 10.57 -23.90
CA PRO A 322 -5.82 9.99 -22.70
C PRO A 322 -6.45 11.09 -21.83
N VAL A 323 -7.71 10.88 -21.46
CA VAL A 323 -8.48 11.82 -20.64
C VAL A 323 -9.21 11.10 -19.50
N PHE A 324 -9.64 11.85 -18.50
CA PHE A 324 -10.64 11.42 -17.51
C PHE A 324 -11.94 12.16 -17.75
N GLU A 325 -13.04 11.43 -17.60
CA GLU A 325 -14.43 11.91 -17.69
C GLU A 325 -15.23 11.39 -16.49
N GLY A 326 -16.33 12.06 -16.14
CA GLY A 326 -17.20 11.65 -15.05
C GLY A 326 -16.52 11.71 -13.68
N THR A 327 -16.61 10.64 -12.91
CA THR A 327 -16.02 10.59 -11.56
C THR A 327 -14.77 9.71 -11.56
N PHE A 328 -13.67 10.24 -11.02
CA PHE A 328 -12.42 9.49 -10.86
C PHE A 328 -11.69 9.90 -9.59
N ARG A 329 -10.75 9.05 -9.13
CA ARG A 329 -9.97 9.27 -7.91
C ARG A 329 -8.49 9.31 -8.20
N ILE A 330 -7.82 10.31 -7.66
CA ILE A 330 -6.34 10.40 -7.57
C ILE A 330 -5.97 10.03 -6.15
N ARG A 331 -5.11 9.02 -5.98
CA ARG A 331 -4.66 8.56 -4.67
C ARG A 331 -3.18 8.84 -4.48
N GLN A 332 -2.86 9.35 -3.31
CA GLN A 332 -1.49 9.59 -2.86
C GLN A 332 -1.23 8.81 -1.60
N GLU A 333 -0.32 7.85 -1.65
CA GLU A 333 0.13 7.19 -0.43
C GLU A 333 1.15 8.06 0.30
N LEU A 334 0.97 8.19 1.59
CA LEU A 334 1.80 8.97 2.50
C LEU A 334 2.34 8.05 3.60
N LYS A 335 3.66 8.05 3.80
CA LYS A 335 4.31 7.41 4.94
C LYS A 335 4.46 8.42 6.08
N VAL A 336 3.91 8.13 7.24
CA VAL A 336 4.19 8.88 8.46
C VAL A 336 5.63 8.60 8.91
N ASN A 337 6.44 9.63 9.03
CA ASN A 337 7.86 9.47 9.34
C ASN A 337 8.11 8.93 10.75
N SER A 338 9.33 8.49 11.02
CA SER A 338 9.72 7.99 12.34
C SER A 338 9.77 9.15 13.35
N MET A 339 9.67 8.83 14.64
CA MET A 339 9.73 9.85 15.70
C MET A 339 10.99 10.72 15.67
N ALA A 340 12.08 10.21 15.13
CA ALA A 340 13.34 10.96 15.01
C ALA A 340 13.32 12.01 13.88
N GLU A 341 12.40 11.84 12.91
CA GLU A 341 12.26 12.70 11.73
C GLU A 341 11.13 13.74 11.91
N PHE A 342 10.31 13.57 12.95
CA PHE A 342 9.22 14.50 13.25
C PHE A 342 9.74 15.89 13.64
N SER A 343 9.07 16.92 13.15
CA SER A 343 9.31 18.29 13.57
C SER A 343 8.77 18.53 14.99
N GLY A 344 9.58 18.28 15.99
CA GLY A 344 9.26 18.41 17.40
C GLY A 344 8.84 17.12 18.09
N ALA A 345 8.76 17.15 19.41
CA ALA A 345 8.41 15.97 20.22
C ALA A 345 6.93 15.58 20.00
N LEU A 346 6.69 14.30 19.78
CA LEU A 346 5.35 13.73 19.79
C LEU A 346 4.93 13.54 21.25
N GLY A 347 4.09 14.43 21.78
CA GLY A 347 3.55 14.34 23.14
C GLY A 347 2.63 13.12 23.33
N ALA A 348 2.16 12.90 24.55
CA ALA A 348 1.25 11.79 24.88
C ALA A 348 -0.03 11.82 24.04
N ASP A 349 -0.56 13.02 23.79
CA ASP A 349 -1.78 13.25 22.99
C ASP A 349 -1.52 13.25 21.47
N GLY A 350 -0.25 13.11 21.09
CA GLY A 350 0.15 13.14 19.67
C GLY A 350 0.28 14.56 19.11
N LYS A 351 0.27 14.66 17.78
CA LYS A 351 0.39 15.91 17.03
C LYS A 351 -0.56 15.88 15.84
N GLN A 352 -1.31 16.97 15.64
CA GLN A 352 -2.06 17.15 14.40
C GLN A 352 -1.11 17.64 13.29
N VAL A 353 -1.12 16.96 12.17
CA VAL A 353 -0.36 17.29 10.96
C VAL A 353 -1.36 17.74 9.90
N SER A 354 -1.22 18.98 9.42
CA SER A 354 -1.96 19.49 8.26
C SER A 354 -1.16 19.22 7.00
N ILE A 355 -1.76 18.49 6.07
CA ILE A 355 -1.17 18.10 4.80
C ILE A 355 -1.85 18.93 3.72
N ASN A 356 -1.11 19.92 3.20
CA ASN A 356 -1.64 20.89 2.24
C ASN A 356 -1.10 20.62 0.85
N GLY A 357 -1.93 20.92 -0.16
CA GLY A 357 -1.56 20.78 -1.56
C GLY A 357 -2.51 21.51 -2.48
N ASN A 358 -2.38 21.21 -3.78
CA ASN A 358 -3.25 21.74 -4.81
C ASN A 358 -3.63 20.63 -5.80
N SER A 359 -4.87 20.64 -6.25
CA SER A 359 -5.31 19.91 -7.44
C SER A 359 -5.21 20.86 -8.64
N GLU A 360 -4.24 20.63 -9.51
CA GLU A 360 -4.04 21.41 -10.73
C GLU A 360 -4.67 20.68 -11.92
N TYR A 361 -5.38 21.39 -12.78
CA TYR A 361 -6.02 20.80 -13.96
C TYR A 361 -6.34 21.85 -15.02
N GLN A 362 -6.68 21.36 -16.21
CA GLN A 362 -7.34 22.12 -17.24
C GLN A 362 -8.54 21.31 -17.73
N ALA A 363 -9.74 21.85 -17.51
CA ALA A 363 -10.96 21.24 -18.00
C ALA A 363 -11.20 21.68 -19.47
N CYS A 364 -11.74 20.78 -20.26
CA CYS A 364 -12.12 21.03 -21.65
C CYS A 364 -13.51 20.42 -21.90
N ASP A 365 -14.29 21.07 -22.76
CA ASP A 365 -15.50 20.48 -23.36
C ASP A 365 -15.25 20.09 -24.82
N SER A 366 -16.30 19.79 -25.57
CA SER A 366 -16.17 19.41 -26.95
C SER A 366 -15.77 20.57 -27.91
N LYS A 367 -15.71 21.81 -27.42
CA LYS A 367 -15.47 23.02 -28.21
C LYS A 367 -14.23 23.80 -27.78
N ILE A 368 -14.01 23.92 -26.47
CA ILE A 368 -12.94 24.77 -25.94
C ILE A 368 -12.26 24.10 -24.72
N CYS A 369 -11.01 24.44 -24.49
CA CYS A 369 -10.33 24.23 -23.22
C CYS A 369 -10.42 25.51 -22.38
N PHE A 370 -10.90 25.38 -21.15
CA PHE A 370 -10.99 26.47 -20.20
C PHE A 370 -9.59 26.85 -19.69
N LEU A 371 -9.48 27.97 -19.00
CA LEU A 371 -8.21 28.37 -18.38
C LEU A 371 -7.79 27.33 -17.32
N PRO A 372 -6.50 27.01 -17.24
CA PRO A 372 -5.99 26.17 -16.16
C PRO A 372 -6.39 26.68 -14.78
N ALA A 373 -6.77 25.78 -13.90
CA ALA A 373 -7.16 26.08 -12.55
C ALA A 373 -6.31 25.31 -11.53
N SER A 374 -6.21 25.85 -10.33
CA SER A 374 -5.54 25.23 -9.19
C SER A 374 -6.45 25.40 -7.97
N VAL A 375 -6.81 24.29 -7.33
CA VAL A 375 -7.71 24.24 -6.19
C VAL A 375 -6.94 23.74 -4.98
N PRO A 376 -6.90 24.52 -3.87
CA PRO A 376 -6.24 24.07 -2.66
C PRO A 376 -6.98 22.87 -2.06
N VAL A 377 -6.20 21.96 -1.48
CA VAL A 377 -6.67 20.76 -0.77
C VAL A 377 -5.96 20.64 0.56
N GLU A 378 -6.66 20.19 1.58
CA GLU A 378 -6.12 19.97 2.93
C GLU A 378 -6.61 18.64 3.49
N TRP A 379 -5.70 17.89 4.10
CA TRP A 379 -6.01 16.74 4.95
C TRP A 379 -5.46 17.00 6.36
N LYS A 380 -6.12 16.42 7.37
CA LYS A 380 -5.70 16.52 8.76
C LYS A 380 -5.50 15.14 9.35
N LEU A 381 -4.29 14.87 9.80
CA LEU A 381 -3.89 13.58 10.35
C LEU A 381 -3.41 13.77 11.79
N GLN A 382 -4.07 13.11 12.75
CA GLN A 382 -3.61 13.04 14.12
C GLN A 382 -2.58 11.93 14.25
N VAL A 383 -1.32 12.27 14.46
CA VAL A 383 -0.25 11.30 14.69
C VAL A 383 -0.08 11.09 16.19
N VAL A 384 -0.30 9.86 16.65
CA VAL A 384 -0.20 9.49 18.07
C VAL A 384 1.05 8.64 18.31
N PRO A 385 1.59 8.60 19.55
CA PRO A 385 2.77 7.81 19.85
C PRO A 385 2.51 6.31 19.73
N LEU A 386 3.57 5.57 19.39
CA LEU A 386 3.57 4.12 19.36
C LEU A 386 3.35 3.53 20.77
N ASP A 387 2.52 2.49 20.85
CA ASP A 387 2.34 1.71 22.07
C ASP A 387 3.62 0.91 22.42
N ARG A 388 4.34 1.34 23.47
CA ARG A 388 5.58 0.70 23.92
C ARG A 388 5.38 -0.18 25.16
N GLN A 389 4.14 -0.23 25.72
CA GLN A 389 3.86 -1.04 26.90
C GLN A 389 4.03 -2.53 26.57
N ARG A 390 4.87 -3.20 27.31
CA ARG A 390 5.07 -4.65 27.21
C ARG A 390 4.09 -5.43 28.10
N ALA A 391 3.96 -6.70 27.81
CA ALA A 391 3.26 -7.63 28.69
C ALA A 391 3.93 -7.69 30.09
N PRO A 392 3.22 -8.12 31.14
CA PRO A 392 3.80 -8.38 32.44
C PRO A 392 5.01 -9.32 32.37
N GLU A 393 5.93 -9.19 33.34
CA GLU A 393 7.23 -9.89 33.29
C GLU A 393 7.08 -11.41 33.25
N GLU A 394 6.05 -11.91 33.88
CA GLU A 394 5.76 -13.34 34.03
C GLU A 394 5.40 -14.02 32.71
N ILE A 395 4.81 -13.28 31.77
CA ILE A 395 4.31 -13.82 30.50
C ILE A 395 5.05 -13.30 29.26
N ARG A 396 5.83 -12.21 29.36
CA ARG A 396 6.51 -11.60 28.21
C ARG A 396 7.63 -12.47 27.64
N HIS A 397 8.00 -12.22 26.40
CA HIS A 397 9.21 -12.80 25.82
C HIS A 397 10.46 -12.41 26.61
N LYS A 398 11.29 -13.41 26.92
CA LYS A 398 12.55 -13.26 27.69
C LYS A 398 13.71 -12.94 26.76
#